data_9ec6c15be5a8073706140ed63beeb6c0
#
_entry.id   9ec6c15be5a8073706140ed63beeb6c0
#
_cell.length_a   1.000
_cell.length_b   1.000
_cell.length_c   1.000
_cell.angle_alpha   90.00
_cell.angle_beta   90.00
_cell.angle_gamma   90.00
#
_symmetry.space_group_name_H-M   'P 1'
#
loop_
_entity.id
_entity.type
_entity.pdbx_description
1 polymer ?
#
loop_
_entity_poly.entity_id
_entity_poly.type
_entity_poly.pdbx_seq_one_letter_code
_entity_poly.pdbx_strand_id
1 'polypeptide(L)'
;YSPLLNENGGILDDLIVYHLGGNNFRIISNCGTREQNNAWFKKIASEFDVQIDFKSDASIIALQGPNSIKNLSSLYKVDLEKFHLYRDDEVMIARTGYTGELGVEIISTASKGLKIWEHFISKDIQPIGLAARDTLRLEAGLNLYGSDMTIENNPYDSNLCLLYTSPSPRDR
;
A
#
# COMPACT_ATOMS: atom_id res chain seq x y z
N TYR A 1 -4.36 3.31 6.21
CA TYR A 1 -2.98 2.98 6.59
C TYR A 1 -2.92 2.64 8.08
N SER A 2 -2.14 1.63 8.45
CA SER A 2 -2.01 1.17 9.84
C SER A 2 -0.64 0.53 10.08
N PRO A 3 0.01 0.80 11.22
CA PRO A 3 1.11 -0.03 11.67
C PRO A 3 0.56 -1.40 12.13
N LEU A 4 1.32 -2.43 11.89
CA LEU A 4 1.14 -3.76 12.47
C LEU A 4 2.00 -3.84 13.72
N LEU A 5 1.39 -4.05 14.87
CA LEU A 5 2.08 -4.02 16.16
C LEU A 5 2.15 -5.40 16.80
N ASN A 6 3.21 -5.62 17.58
CA ASN A 6 3.25 -6.74 18.51
C ASN A 6 2.49 -6.42 19.82
N GLU A 7 2.45 -7.38 20.72
CA GLU A 7 1.76 -7.28 22.02
C GLU A 7 2.33 -6.18 22.94
N ASN A 8 3.56 -5.72 22.68
CA ASN A 8 4.24 -4.66 23.45
C ASN A 8 4.17 -3.28 22.76
N GLY A 9 3.48 -3.17 21.62
CA GLY A 9 3.36 -1.94 20.85
C GLY A 9 4.53 -1.67 19.90
N GLY A 10 5.49 -2.60 19.76
CA GLY A 10 6.58 -2.49 18.78
C GLY A 10 6.08 -2.74 17.35
N ILE A 11 6.62 -2.00 16.39
CA ILE A 11 6.18 -2.06 15.00
C ILE A 11 6.75 -3.31 14.32
N LEU A 12 5.88 -4.21 13.89
CA LEU A 12 6.23 -5.39 13.10
C LEU A 12 6.31 -5.10 11.62
N ASP A 13 5.48 -4.17 11.14
CA ASP A 13 5.39 -3.69 9.78
C ASP A 13 4.44 -2.50 9.69
N ASP A 14 4.31 -1.92 8.50
CA ASP A 14 3.22 -1.02 8.14
C ASP A 14 2.45 -1.57 6.93
N LEU A 15 1.15 -1.27 6.87
CA LEU A 15 0.27 -1.88 5.89
C LEU A 15 -0.92 -0.98 5.53
N ILE A 16 -1.56 -1.30 4.42
CA ILE A 16 -2.82 -0.69 4.04
C ILE A 16 -3.92 -1.74 4.09
N VAL A 17 -5.01 -1.40 4.77
CA VAL A 17 -6.22 -2.22 4.83
C VAL A 17 -7.30 -1.59 3.97
N TYR A 18 -7.78 -2.35 2.99
CA TYR A 18 -8.88 -1.96 2.12
C TYR A 18 -10.14 -2.74 2.49
N HIS A 19 -11.24 -2.03 2.73
CA HIS A 19 -12.55 -2.63 2.89
C HIS A 19 -13.16 -2.92 1.51
N LEU A 20 -13.40 -4.18 1.20
CA LEU A 20 -13.90 -4.63 -0.10
C LEU A 20 -15.42 -4.83 -0.16
N GLY A 21 -16.12 -4.48 0.91
CA GLY A 21 -17.56 -4.67 1.09
C GLY A 21 -17.90 -5.88 1.94
N GLY A 22 -18.99 -5.78 2.70
CA GLY A 22 -19.39 -6.80 3.69
C GLY A 22 -18.28 -7.01 4.71
N ASN A 23 -17.93 -8.26 4.99
CA ASN A 23 -16.86 -8.65 5.91
C ASN A 23 -15.54 -8.98 5.18
N ASN A 24 -15.33 -8.44 3.97
CA ASN A 24 -14.15 -8.73 3.18
C ASN A 24 -13.16 -7.56 3.22
N PHE A 25 -11.91 -7.90 3.49
CA PHE A 25 -10.80 -6.94 3.54
C PHE A 25 -9.63 -7.42 2.69
N ARG A 26 -8.87 -6.49 2.16
CA ARG A 26 -7.57 -6.76 1.53
C ARG A 26 -6.50 -6.04 2.33
N ILE A 27 -5.47 -6.79 2.73
CA ILE A 27 -4.29 -6.23 3.38
C ILE A 27 -3.15 -6.22 2.37
N ILE A 28 -2.46 -5.10 2.25
CA ILE A 28 -1.22 -4.94 1.48
C ILE A 28 -0.13 -4.58 2.48
N SER A 29 0.89 -5.41 2.57
CA SER A 29 2.05 -5.23 3.45
C SER A 29 3.36 -5.26 2.65
N ASN A 30 4.48 -4.96 3.31
CA ASN A 30 5.79 -4.99 2.67
C ASN A 30 6.19 -6.40 2.24
N CYS A 31 6.89 -6.51 1.11
CA CYS A 31 7.32 -7.79 0.57
C CYS A 31 8.44 -8.44 1.41
N GLY A 32 9.33 -7.62 1.98
CA GLY A 32 10.46 -8.10 2.78
C GLY A 32 10.04 -8.78 4.09
N THR A 33 8.90 -8.40 4.65
CA THR A 33 8.34 -8.91 5.91
C THR A 33 7.26 -9.97 5.71
N ARG A 34 7.06 -10.42 4.47
CA ARG A 34 5.97 -11.34 4.06
C ARG A 34 5.80 -12.54 4.97
N GLU A 35 6.86 -13.26 5.26
CA GLU A 35 6.80 -14.49 6.05
C GLU A 35 6.45 -14.20 7.52
N GLN A 36 7.08 -13.18 8.09
CA GLN A 36 6.81 -12.69 9.43
C GLN A 36 5.36 -12.27 9.59
N ASN A 37 4.87 -11.41 8.69
CA ASN A 37 3.49 -10.92 8.72
C ASN A 37 2.48 -12.06 8.56
N ASN A 38 2.73 -12.98 7.63
CA ASN A 38 1.84 -14.12 7.41
C ASN A 38 1.78 -15.05 8.64
N ALA A 39 2.90 -15.27 9.32
CA ALA A 39 2.92 -16.02 10.56
C ALA A 39 2.15 -15.31 11.67
N TRP A 40 2.33 -14.00 11.81
CA TRP A 40 1.61 -13.17 12.77
C TRP A 40 0.10 -13.15 12.51
N PHE A 41 -0.33 -12.94 11.27
CA PHE A 41 -1.74 -12.98 10.92
C PHE A 41 -2.37 -14.34 11.20
N LYS A 42 -1.69 -15.44 10.90
CA LYS A 42 -2.19 -16.80 11.21
C LYS A 42 -2.31 -17.03 12.71
N LYS A 43 -1.35 -16.55 13.50
CA LYS A 43 -1.40 -16.65 14.97
C LYS A 43 -2.64 -15.96 15.51
N ILE A 44 -2.84 -14.69 15.12
CA ILE A 44 -3.97 -13.91 15.61
C ILE A 44 -5.31 -14.43 15.07
N ALA A 45 -5.38 -14.79 13.80
CA ALA A 45 -6.61 -15.32 13.19
C ALA A 45 -7.12 -16.60 13.86
N SER A 46 -6.26 -17.38 14.51
CA SER A 46 -6.67 -18.59 15.23
C SER A 46 -7.62 -18.31 16.42
N GLU A 47 -7.68 -17.07 16.86
CA GLU A 47 -8.54 -16.61 17.98
C GLU A 47 -9.90 -16.07 17.49
N PHE A 48 -10.12 -15.99 16.18
CA PHE A 48 -11.30 -15.38 15.57
C PHE A 48 -11.90 -16.28 14.48
N ASP A 49 -13.18 -16.11 14.20
CA ASP A 49 -13.85 -16.74 13.06
C ASP A 49 -13.57 -15.95 11.78
N VAL A 50 -12.35 -16.09 11.26
CA VAL A 50 -11.88 -15.42 10.05
C VAL A 50 -11.10 -16.39 9.16
N GLN A 51 -11.17 -16.16 7.85
CA GLN A 51 -10.39 -16.90 6.86
C GLN A 51 -9.35 -15.96 6.23
N ILE A 52 -8.10 -16.41 6.16
CA ILE A 52 -7.01 -15.70 5.49
C ILE A 52 -6.70 -16.42 4.17
N ASP A 53 -6.74 -15.65 3.08
CA ASP A 53 -6.37 -16.09 1.74
C ASP A 53 -5.14 -15.30 1.27
N PHE A 54 -3.99 -15.95 1.24
CA PHE A 54 -2.74 -15.35 0.81
C PHE A 54 -2.59 -15.39 -0.72
N LYS A 55 -2.49 -14.21 -1.34
CA LYS A 55 -2.36 -14.05 -2.80
C LYS A 55 -0.87 -14.05 -3.21
N SER A 56 -0.30 -15.22 -3.41
CA SER A 56 1.12 -15.39 -3.77
C SER A 56 1.47 -14.90 -5.17
N ASP A 57 0.51 -14.85 -6.09
CA ASP A 57 0.66 -14.39 -7.48
C ASP A 57 0.30 -12.90 -7.67
N ALA A 58 0.17 -12.15 -6.60
CA ALA A 58 -0.13 -10.72 -6.70
C ALA A 58 1.12 -9.91 -7.05
N SER A 59 0.92 -8.91 -7.92
CA SER A 59 1.89 -7.88 -8.24
C SER A 59 1.31 -6.49 -8.02
N ILE A 60 2.17 -5.51 -7.78
CA ILE A 60 1.79 -4.11 -7.62
C ILE A 60 2.60 -3.27 -8.59
N ILE A 61 1.91 -2.41 -9.36
CA ILE A 61 2.51 -1.38 -10.19
C ILE A 61 2.11 -0.03 -9.63
N ALA A 62 3.09 0.76 -9.21
CA ALA A 62 2.90 2.13 -8.77
C ALA A 62 3.06 3.08 -9.97
N LEU A 63 1.97 3.71 -10.40
CA LEU A 63 1.97 4.75 -11.44
C LEU A 63 1.83 6.10 -10.73
N GLN A 64 2.94 6.84 -10.62
CA GLN A 64 3.04 8.03 -9.79
C GLN A 64 3.49 9.25 -10.60
N GLY A 65 3.17 10.45 -10.12
CA GLY A 65 3.55 11.72 -10.71
C GLY A 65 2.38 12.51 -11.31
N PRO A 66 2.61 13.75 -11.73
CA PRO A 66 1.55 14.69 -12.12
C PRO A 66 0.69 14.22 -13.30
N ASN A 67 1.24 13.38 -14.17
CA ASN A 67 0.53 12.82 -15.31
C ASN A 67 -0.04 11.41 -15.08
N SER A 68 0.09 10.85 -13.88
CA SER A 68 -0.29 9.46 -13.58
C SER A 68 -1.75 9.16 -13.89
N ILE A 69 -2.68 10.03 -13.48
CA ILE A 69 -4.12 9.82 -13.70
C ILE A 69 -4.47 9.92 -15.19
N LYS A 70 -3.86 10.86 -15.91
CA LYS A 70 -4.01 10.96 -17.36
C LYS A 70 -3.50 9.70 -18.06
N ASN A 71 -2.35 9.19 -17.63
CA ASN A 71 -1.76 7.98 -18.20
C ASN A 71 -2.59 6.74 -17.86
N LEU A 72 -3.13 6.65 -16.63
CA LEU A 72 -4.03 5.58 -16.22
C LEU A 72 -5.26 5.50 -17.14
N SER A 73 -5.80 6.64 -17.56
CA SER A 73 -7.02 6.71 -18.38
C SER A 73 -6.88 6.03 -19.75
N SER A 74 -5.65 5.70 -20.18
CA SER A 74 -5.39 4.91 -21.39
C SER A 74 -5.80 3.43 -21.23
N LEU A 75 -5.90 2.93 -20.00
CA LEU A 75 -6.34 1.57 -19.67
C LEU A 75 -7.62 1.53 -18.86
N TYR A 76 -7.72 2.42 -17.85
CA TYR A 76 -8.80 2.42 -16.86
C TYR A 76 -9.34 3.84 -16.66
N LYS A 77 -10.62 4.03 -16.93
CA LYS A 77 -11.32 5.29 -16.70
C LYS A 77 -11.94 5.28 -15.30
N VAL A 78 -11.14 5.58 -14.32
CA VAL A 78 -11.58 5.63 -12.91
C VAL A 78 -11.28 7.01 -12.34
N ASP A 79 -12.20 7.52 -11.54
CA ASP A 79 -12.03 8.72 -10.74
C ASP A 79 -12.13 8.30 -9.27
N LEU A 80 -11.04 8.48 -8.55
CA LEU A 80 -10.89 8.00 -7.18
C LEU A 80 -10.43 9.13 -6.27
N GLU A 81 -11.04 9.25 -5.12
CA GLU A 81 -10.51 10.05 -4.04
C GLU A 81 -9.32 9.38 -3.36
N LYS A 82 -8.51 10.13 -2.62
CA LYS A 82 -7.35 9.61 -1.89
C LYS A 82 -7.80 8.49 -0.92
N PHE A 83 -7.06 7.39 -0.91
CA PHE A 83 -7.35 6.15 -0.17
C PHE A 83 -8.63 5.41 -0.58
N HIS A 84 -9.28 5.78 -1.69
CA HIS A 84 -10.34 5.00 -2.29
C HIS A 84 -9.79 4.02 -3.32
N LEU A 85 -10.58 3.01 -3.64
CA LEU A 85 -10.22 1.99 -4.62
C LEU A 85 -11.35 1.74 -5.63
N TYR A 86 -10.95 1.34 -6.82
CA TYR A 86 -11.76 0.65 -7.81
C TYR A 86 -11.34 -0.81 -7.86
N ARG A 87 -12.27 -1.71 -8.12
CA ARG A 87 -12.00 -3.12 -8.30
C ARG A 87 -12.93 -3.74 -9.33
N ASP A 88 -12.35 -4.58 -10.20
CA ASP A 88 -13.05 -5.55 -11.02
C ASP A 88 -12.48 -6.96 -10.80
N ASP A 89 -12.76 -7.90 -11.71
CA ASP A 89 -12.31 -9.29 -11.60
C ASP A 89 -10.81 -9.47 -11.86
N GLU A 90 -10.15 -8.52 -12.52
CA GLU A 90 -8.77 -8.63 -12.95
C GLU A 90 -7.80 -7.74 -12.15
N VAL A 91 -8.28 -6.56 -11.71
CA VAL A 91 -7.43 -5.56 -11.07
C VAL A 91 -8.11 -4.90 -9.88
N MET A 92 -7.30 -4.43 -8.95
CA MET A 92 -7.66 -3.46 -7.94
C MET A 92 -6.78 -2.22 -8.12
N ILE A 93 -7.38 -1.05 -8.26
CA ILE A 93 -6.68 0.22 -8.46
C ILE A 93 -6.96 1.08 -7.24
N ALA A 94 -5.94 1.43 -6.49
CA ALA A 94 -6.05 2.23 -5.29
C ALA A 94 -5.41 3.61 -5.49
N ARG A 95 -6.05 4.67 -5.00
CA ARG A 95 -5.51 6.03 -5.01
C ARG A 95 -4.53 6.21 -3.84
N THR A 96 -3.43 5.48 -3.93
CA THR A 96 -2.33 5.42 -2.96
C THR A 96 -0.99 5.54 -3.67
N GLY A 97 0.09 5.64 -2.90
CA GLY A 97 1.45 5.73 -3.41
C GLY A 97 2.44 6.02 -2.29
N TYR A 98 3.72 6.02 -2.66
CA TYR A 98 4.85 6.16 -1.73
C TYR A 98 5.87 7.21 -2.21
N THR A 99 5.38 8.27 -2.86
CA THR A 99 6.25 9.30 -3.47
C THR A 99 5.84 10.72 -3.10
N GLY A 100 4.75 10.90 -2.35
CA GLY A 100 4.16 12.22 -2.11
C GLY A 100 3.42 12.81 -3.32
N GLU A 101 3.59 12.22 -4.50
CA GLU A 101 2.98 12.66 -5.74
C GLU A 101 1.56 12.11 -5.94
N LEU A 102 0.85 12.67 -6.91
CA LEU A 102 -0.40 12.08 -7.40
C LEU A 102 -0.12 10.71 -8.03
N GLY A 103 -0.99 9.76 -7.77
CA GLY A 103 -0.80 8.45 -8.38
C GLY A 103 -1.79 7.40 -7.92
N VAL A 104 -1.57 6.21 -8.45
CA VAL A 104 -2.31 5.01 -8.10
C VAL A 104 -1.36 3.82 -7.94
N GLU A 105 -1.81 2.84 -7.20
CA GLU A 105 -1.22 1.51 -7.15
C GLU A 105 -2.19 0.52 -7.77
N ILE A 106 -1.71 -0.22 -8.77
CA ILE A 106 -2.50 -1.20 -9.52
C ILE A 106 -2.08 -2.58 -9.05
N ILE A 107 -2.98 -3.28 -8.41
CA ILE A 107 -2.79 -4.63 -7.88
C ILE A 107 -3.47 -5.63 -8.79
N SER A 108 -2.75 -6.63 -9.26
CA SER A 108 -3.25 -7.67 -10.17
C SER A 108 -2.44 -8.96 -10.02
N THR A 109 -2.77 -9.99 -10.80
CA THR A 109 -1.87 -11.15 -10.96
C THR A 109 -0.57 -10.73 -11.64
N ALA A 110 0.51 -11.46 -11.44
CA ALA A 110 1.80 -11.17 -12.05
C ALA A 110 1.73 -11.10 -13.58
N SER A 111 0.97 -12.01 -14.21
CA SER A 111 0.79 -12.04 -15.67
C SER A 111 0.01 -10.82 -16.20
N LYS A 112 -0.99 -10.36 -15.47
CA LYS A 112 -1.73 -9.14 -15.83
C LYS A 112 -0.88 -7.89 -15.58
N GLY A 113 -0.14 -7.86 -14.48
CA GLY A 113 0.80 -6.78 -14.15
C GLY A 113 1.86 -6.58 -15.24
N LEU A 114 2.42 -7.67 -15.77
CA LEU A 114 3.37 -7.57 -16.89
C LEU A 114 2.76 -6.87 -18.11
N LYS A 115 1.53 -7.23 -18.50
CA LYS A 115 0.84 -6.59 -19.64
C LYS A 115 0.56 -5.10 -19.38
N ILE A 116 0.20 -4.73 -18.17
CA ILE A 116 -0.01 -3.34 -17.76
C ILE A 116 1.31 -2.56 -17.82
N TRP A 117 2.40 -3.15 -17.33
CA TRP A 117 3.73 -2.59 -17.40
C TRP A 117 4.17 -2.34 -18.85
N GLU A 118 4.08 -3.35 -19.70
CA GLU A 118 4.41 -3.24 -21.13
C GLU A 118 3.58 -2.17 -21.85
N HIS A 119 2.29 -2.05 -21.49
CA HIS A 119 1.45 -0.98 -22.03
C HIS A 119 2.00 0.40 -21.66
N PHE A 120 2.33 0.64 -20.39
CA PHE A 120 2.86 1.93 -19.97
C PHE A 120 4.23 2.23 -20.60
N ILE A 121 5.10 1.24 -20.73
CA ILE A 121 6.37 1.40 -21.45
C ILE A 121 6.12 1.78 -22.92
N SER A 122 5.15 1.16 -23.60
CA SER A 122 4.79 1.49 -24.98
C SER A 122 4.21 2.91 -25.16
N LYS A 123 3.87 3.59 -24.07
CA LYS A 123 3.40 4.97 -24.01
C LYS A 123 4.48 5.95 -23.55
N ASP A 124 5.74 5.55 -23.59
CA ASP A 124 6.89 6.34 -23.17
C ASP A 124 6.84 6.80 -21.69
N ILE A 125 6.12 6.04 -20.83
CA ILE A 125 6.13 6.30 -19.41
C ILE A 125 7.44 5.77 -18.84
N GLN A 126 8.21 6.66 -18.23
CA GLN A 126 9.55 6.36 -17.73
C GLN A 126 9.52 5.37 -16.56
N PRO A 127 10.20 4.20 -16.69
CA PRO A 127 10.43 3.32 -15.53
C PRO A 127 11.33 4.00 -14.49
N ILE A 128 11.01 3.81 -13.23
CA ILE A 128 11.72 4.43 -12.11
C ILE A 128 12.38 3.35 -11.26
N GLY A 129 13.66 3.54 -10.96
CA GLY A 129 14.40 2.64 -10.09
C GLY A 129 14.12 2.85 -8.61
N LEU A 130 14.46 1.85 -7.78
CA LEU A 130 14.21 1.87 -6.33
C LEU A 130 14.92 3.03 -5.63
N ALA A 131 16.10 3.46 -6.08
CA ALA A 131 16.82 4.59 -5.48
C ALA A 131 16.04 5.91 -5.63
N ALA A 132 15.45 6.16 -6.80
CA ALA A 132 14.61 7.34 -7.01
C ALA A 132 13.32 7.27 -6.16
N ARG A 133 12.70 6.09 -6.05
CA ARG A 133 11.55 5.87 -5.16
C ARG A 133 11.92 6.16 -3.70
N ASP A 134 13.10 5.74 -3.25
CA ASP A 134 13.57 5.97 -1.88
C ASP A 134 13.82 7.47 -1.62
N THR A 135 14.41 8.19 -2.56
CA THR A 135 14.58 9.65 -2.46
C THR A 135 13.22 10.36 -2.36
N LEU A 136 12.27 10.01 -3.22
CA LEU A 136 10.94 10.63 -3.23
C LEU A 136 10.16 10.38 -1.93
N ARG A 137 10.21 9.16 -1.38
CA ARG A 137 9.52 8.86 -0.12
C ARG A 137 10.13 9.64 1.04
N LEU A 138 11.46 9.82 1.07
CA LEU A 138 12.16 10.62 2.08
C LEU A 138 11.76 12.11 2.00
N GLU A 139 11.72 12.66 0.79
CA GLU A 139 11.26 14.04 0.57
C GLU A 139 9.79 14.23 1.00
N ALA A 140 8.97 13.20 0.82
CA ALA A 140 7.57 13.18 1.26
C ALA A 140 7.39 12.91 2.76
N GLY A 141 8.46 12.60 3.51
CA GLY A 141 8.39 12.26 4.93
C GLY A 141 7.72 10.93 5.23
N LEU A 142 7.81 9.96 4.29
CA LEU A 142 7.22 8.63 4.45
C LEU A 142 8.27 7.64 4.98
N ASN A 143 7.93 6.99 6.08
CA ASN A 143 8.82 6.02 6.72
C ASN A 143 8.91 4.71 5.93
N LEU A 144 10.06 4.03 6.07
CA LEU A 144 10.30 2.69 5.56
C LEU A 144 10.54 1.74 6.72
N TYR A 145 9.75 0.68 6.80
CA TYR A 145 10.00 -0.39 7.78
C TYR A 145 11.36 -1.04 7.55
N GLY A 146 12.08 -1.26 8.64
CA GLY A 146 13.44 -1.80 8.64
C GLY A 146 14.53 -0.73 8.55
N SER A 147 14.19 0.53 8.21
CA SER A 147 15.14 1.66 8.19
C SER A 147 14.74 2.73 9.21
N ASP A 148 13.53 3.24 9.13
CA ASP A 148 13.07 4.36 9.96
C ASP A 148 12.18 3.91 11.12
N MET A 149 11.71 2.68 11.09
CA MET A 149 10.91 2.06 12.14
C MET A 149 11.16 0.55 12.20
N THR A 150 11.19 0.02 13.41
CA THR A 150 11.47 -1.38 13.71
C THR A 150 10.62 -1.84 14.88
N ILE A 151 10.81 -3.08 15.30
CA ILE A 151 10.15 -3.66 16.47
C ILE A 151 10.52 -2.95 17.79
N GLU A 152 11.61 -2.18 17.81
CA GLU A 152 12.07 -1.40 18.97
C GLU A 152 11.37 -0.05 19.06
N ASN A 153 10.69 0.39 18.00
CA ASN A 153 9.96 1.65 17.93
C ASN A 153 8.46 1.41 18.14
N ASN A 154 7.80 2.35 18.77
CA ASN A 154 6.35 2.45 18.73
C ASN A 154 5.90 3.48 17.68
N PRO A 155 4.60 3.55 17.31
CA PRO A 155 4.11 4.49 16.31
C PRO A 155 4.38 5.97 16.62
N TYR A 156 4.45 6.33 17.91
CA TYR A 156 4.73 7.70 18.34
C TYR A 156 6.20 8.09 18.10
N ASP A 157 7.13 7.18 18.37
CA ASP A 157 8.56 7.40 18.13
C ASP A 157 8.87 7.57 16.63
N SER A 158 8.09 6.89 15.79
CA SER A 158 8.28 6.86 14.34
C SER A 158 7.57 7.99 13.61
N ASN A 159 6.95 8.94 14.32
CA ASN A 159 6.26 10.10 13.73
C ASN A 159 5.32 9.71 12.57
N LEU A 160 4.50 8.69 12.76
CA LEU A 160 3.55 8.21 11.75
C LEU A 160 2.38 9.19 11.61
N CYS A 161 2.64 10.34 11.00
CA CYS A 161 1.71 11.48 10.88
C CYS A 161 0.33 11.10 10.34
N LEU A 162 0.25 10.08 9.50
CA LEU A 162 -1.02 9.57 8.97
C LEU A 162 -1.96 9.04 10.06
N LEU A 163 -1.44 8.65 11.22
CA LEU A 163 -2.23 8.18 12.36
C LEU A 163 -2.73 9.33 13.24
N TYR A 164 -2.10 10.50 13.17
CA TYR A 164 -2.44 11.66 14.01
C TYR A 164 -3.44 12.62 13.34
N THR A 165 -3.81 12.39 12.09
CA THR A 165 -4.78 13.20 11.36
C THR A 165 -6.23 12.86 11.66
N SER A 166 -6.49 12.02 12.67
CA SER A 166 -7.82 11.95 13.25
C SER A 166 -8.12 13.30 13.90
N PRO A 167 -9.23 13.99 13.55
CA PRO A 167 -9.52 15.30 14.09
C PRO A 167 -9.57 15.21 15.62
N SER A 168 -8.64 15.91 16.25
CA SER A 168 -8.67 16.09 17.70
C SER A 168 -10.00 16.76 18.08
N PRO A 169 -10.60 16.42 19.25
CA PRO A 169 -11.77 17.15 19.76
C PRO A 169 -11.53 18.65 19.91
N ARG A 170 -10.26 19.11 19.83
CA ARG A 170 -9.88 20.54 19.86
C ARG A 170 -9.95 21.22 18.48
N ASP A 171 -10.09 20.45 17.40
CA ASP A 171 -10.14 20.94 16.02
C ASP A 171 -11.58 21.02 15.50
N ARG A 172 -12.57 20.93 16.39
CA ARG A 172 -14.01 21.06 16.11
C ARG A 172 -14.55 22.40 16.60
#